data_5114a8fe0972efbc8e2c46aef611c627
#
_entry.id   5114a8fe0972efbc8e2c46aef611c627
#
_cell.length_a   1.000
_cell.length_b   1.000
_cell.length_c   1.000
_cell.angle_alpha   90.00
_cell.angle_beta   90.00
_cell.angle_gamma   90.00
#
_symmetry.space_group_name_H-M   'P 1'
#
loop_
_entity.id
_entity.type
_entity.pdbx_description
1 polymer ?
#
loop_
_entity_poly.entity_id
_entity_poly.type
_entity_poly.pdbx_seq_one_letter_code
_entity_poly.pdbx_strand_id
1 'polypeptide(L)'
;MNNKVEIVGDFAGDQGKEIKQALTILFGTRAGECALDRNFGIDWSSVDLPAPIAEARLTNELIEKVAEYEGERAEVEEVSFTIKDDGTLIPKVVIGCLT
;
A
#
# COMPACT_ATOMS: atom_id res chain seq x y z
N MET A 1 2.75 -15.75 5.42
CA MET A 1 1.93 -14.67 5.98
C MET A 1 1.38 -13.80 4.85
N ASN A 2 0.08 -13.62 4.80
CA ASN A 2 -0.55 -12.83 3.74
C ASN A 2 -0.61 -11.36 4.16
N ASN A 3 0.35 -10.57 3.70
CA ASN A 3 0.34 -9.13 3.91
C ASN A 3 -0.52 -8.51 2.82
N LYS A 4 -1.78 -8.31 3.13
CA LYS A 4 -2.78 -7.86 2.18
C LYS A 4 -3.17 -6.42 2.47
N VAL A 5 -3.18 -5.59 1.43
CA VAL A 5 -3.65 -4.20 1.51
C VAL A 5 -4.93 -4.09 0.71
N GLU A 6 -5.97 -3.52 1.32
CA GLU A 6 -7.19 -3.22 0.60
C GLU A 6 -7.05 -1.89 -0.10
N ILE A 7 -7.36 -1.86 -1.39
CA ILE A 7 -7.26 -0.65 -2.21
C ILE A 7 -8.66 -0.21 -2.57
N VAL A 8 -9.00 1.02 -2.23
CA VAL A 8 -10.31 1.62 -2.50
C VAL A 8 -10.11 2.91 -3.29
N GLY A 9 -10.91 3.11 -4.32
CA GLY A 9 -10.84 4.32 -5.13
C GLY A 9 -11.71 4.22 -6.36
N ASP A 10 -11.82 5.32 -7.09
CA ASP A 10 -12.53 5.34 -8.37
C ASP A 10 -11.55 5.04 -9.50
N PHE A 11 -11.45 3.78 -9.86
CA PHE A 11 -10.55 3.30 -10.90
C PHE A 11 -11.30 3.10 -12.23
N ALA A 12 -11.93 4.16 -12.71
CA ALA A 12 -12.70 4.10 -13.96
C ALA A 12 -11.78 4.15 -15.17
N GLY A 13 -12.21 3.49 -16.26
CA GLY A 13 -11.49 3.49 -17.53
C GLY A 13 -10.22 2.64 -17.53
N ASP A 14 -9.54 2.63 -18.66
CA ASP A 14 -8.33 1.82 -18.84
C ASP A 14 -7.18 2.32 -17.97
N GLN A 15 -7.04 3.64 -17.84
CA GLN A 15 -6.01 4.22 -17.01
C GLN A 15 -6.23 3.92 -15.54
N GLY A 16 -7.47 3.96 -15.07
CA GLY A 16 -7.80 3.58 -13.71
C GLY A 16 -7.46 2.13 -13.41
N LYS A 17 -7.72 1.24 -14.36
CA LYS A 17 -7.37 -0.18 -14.23
C LYS A 17 -5.86 -0.38 -14.16
N GLU A 18 -5.10 0.36 -14.96
CA GLU A 18 -3.63 0.29 -14.92
C GLU A 18 -3.08 0.77 -13.58
N ILE A 19 -3.63 1.85 -13.05
CA ILE A 19 -3.22 2.39 -11.74
C ILE A 19 -3.51 1.37 -10.65
N LYS A 20 -4.70 0.80 -10.64
CA LYS A 20 -5.08 -0.20 -9.66
C LYS A 20 -4.18 -1.44 -9.73
N GLN A 21 -3.87 -1.90 -10.95
CA GLN A 21 -2.98 -3.04 -11.13
C GLN A 21 -1.58 -2.73 -10.63
N ALA A 22 -1.05 -1.55 -10.95
CA ALA A 22 0.28 -1.13 -10.50
C ALA A 22 0.35 -1.06 -8.97
N LEU A 23 -0.67 -0.51 -8.33
CA LEU A 23 -0.73 -0.44 -6.87
C LEU A 23 -0.87 -1.82 -6.24
N THR A 24 -1.64 -2.70 -6.86
CA THR A 24 -1.78 -4.08 -6.39
C THR A 24 -0.43 -4.79 -6.38
N ILE A 25 0.34 -4.61 -7.44
CA ILE A 25 1.69 -5.21 -7.53
C ILE A 25 2.63 -4.58 -6.50
N LEU A 26 2.62 -3.26 -6.37
CA LEU A 26 3.47 -2.55 -5.42
C LEU A 26 3.20 -3.00 -3.98
N PHE A 27 1.93 -3.04 -3.59
CA PHE A 27 1.55 -3.40 -2.23
C PHE A 27 1.69 -4.90 -1.97
N GLY A 28 1.61 -5.72 -3.00
CA GLY A 28 1.80 -7.16 -2.89
C GLY A 28 3.25 -7.61 -2.91
N THR A 29 4.18 -6.72 -3.24
CA THR A 29 5.60 -7.01 -3.28
C THR A 29 6.25 -6.59 -1.98
N ARG A 30 7.08 -7.45 -1.41
CA ARG A 30 7.85 -7.12 -0.22
C ARG A 30 9.11 -6.38 -0.62
N ALA A 31 9.43 -5.28 0.08
CA ALA A 31 10.65 -4.52 -0.20
C ALA A 31 11.87 -5.44 -0.08
N GLY A 32 12.76 -5.36 -1.06
CA GLY A 32 13.94 -6.20 -1.14
C GLY A 32 13.79 -7.43 -2.04
N GLU A 33 12.58 -7.80 -2.42
CA GLU A 33 12.34 -8.97 -3.28
C GLU A 33 12.63 -8.70 -4.76
N CYS A 34 12.45 -7.45 -5.21
CA CYS A 34 12.71 -7.11 -6.60
C CYS A 34 14.22 -6.93 -6.83
N ALA A 35 14.82 -7.78 -7.67
CA ALA A 35 16.25 -7.75 -7.89
C ALA A 35 16.73 -6.48 -8.59
N LEU A 36 15.88 -5.88 -9.43
CA LEU A 36 16.24 -4.69 -10.19
C LEU A 36 15.97 -3.39 -9.43
N ASP A 37 15.08 -3.42 -8.45
CA ASP A 37 14.77 -2.28 -7.61
C ASP A 37 14.40 -2.78 -6.22
N ARG A 38 15.38 -2.82 -5.33
CA ARG A 38 15.18 -3.35 -3.98
C ARG A 38 14.31 -2.44 -3.11
N ASN A 39 14.08 -1.20 -3.53
CA ASN A 39 13.20 -0.30 -2.83
C ASN A 39 11.73 -0.48 -3.24
N PHE A 40 11.48 -1.19 -4.33
CA PHE A 40 10.13 -1.47 -4.79
C PHE A 40 9.44 -2.44 -3.85
N GLY A 41 8.21 -2.11 -3.48
CA GLY A 41 7.42 -2.92 -2.55
C GLY A 41 7.32 -2.29 -1.18
N ILE A 42 6.67 -2.99 -0.26
CA ILE A 42 6.37 -2.48 1.07
C ILE A 42 7.22 -3.21 2.11
N ASP A 43 7.79 -2.44 3.03
CA ASP A 43 8.51 -3.00 4.17
C ASP A 43 7.50 -3.38 5.26
N TRP A 44 7.25 -4.66 5.40
CA TRP A 44 6.29 -5.19 6.35
C TRP A 44 6.88 -5.49 7.73
N SER A 45 8.15 -5.15 7.97
CA SER A 45 8.82 -5.49 9.23
C SER A 45 8.15 -4.87 10.45
N SER A 46 7.44 -3.76 10.28
CA SER A 46 6.81 -3.06 11.40
C SER A 46 5.52 -3.73 11.89
N VAL A 47 4.98 -4.73 11.18
CA VAL A 47 3.71 -5.36 11.59
C VAL A 47 3.81 -6.11 12.92
N ASP A 48 5.01 -6.48 13.35
CA ASP A 48 5.24 -7.14 14.62
C ASP A 48 5.35 -6.19 15.81
N LEU A 49 5.34 -4.88 15.55
CA LEU A 49 5.38 -3.86 16.58
C LEU A 49 3.98 -3.65 17.18
N PRO A 50 3.88 -3.01 18.36
CA PRO A 50 2.57 -2.65 18.89
C PRO A 50 1.73 -1.88 17.88
N ALA A 51 0.41 -2.14 17.87
CA ALA A 51 -0.47 -1.65 16.81
C ALA A 51 -0.35 -0.15 16.51
N PRO A 52 -0.31 0.77 17.49
CA PRO A 52 -0.18 2.19 17.16
C PRO A 52 1.10 2.52 16.40
N ILE A 53 2.21 1.86 16.73
CA ILE A 53 3.50 2.07 16.08
C ILE A 53 3.48 1.45 14.68
N ALA A 54 2.95 0.23 14.57
CA ALA A 54 2.82 -0.45 13.28
C ALA A 54 1.97 0.35 12.32
N GLU A 55 0.84 0.87 12.78
CA GLU A 55 -0.05 1.68 11.97
C GLU A 55 0.64 2.95 11.45
N ALA A 56 1.35 3.65 12.33
CA ALA A 56 2.05 4.88 11.94
C ALA A 56 3.13 4.60 10.90
N ARG A 57 3.92 3.55 11.10
CA ARG A 57 5.00 3.20 10.17
C ARG A 57 4.47 2.72 8.83
N LEU A 58 3.43 1.88 8.83
CA LEU A 58 2.83 1.41 7.59
C LEU A 58 2.17 2.55 6.82
N THR A 59 1.50 3.48 7.53
CA THR A 59 0.92 4.64 6.88
C THR A 59 1.96 5.44 6.13
N ASN A 60 3.09 5.76 6.78
CA ASN A 60 4.18 6.47 6.14
C ASN A 60 4.76 5.70 4.97
N GLU A 61 4.96 4.40 5.12
CA GLU A 61 5.49 3.54 4.07
C GLU A 61 4.58 3.53 2.84
N LEU A 62 3.27 3.37 3.04
CA LEU A 62 2.30 3.35 1.96
C LEU A 62 2.25 4.68 1.22
N ILE A 63 2.23 5.80 1.96
CA ILE A 63 2.21 7.14 1.37
C ILE A 63 3.47 7.39 0.56
N GLU A 64 4.64 7.08 1.12
CA GLU A 64 5.92 7.29 0.45
C GLU A 64 6.06 6.46 -0.82
N LYS A 65 5.65 5.19 -0.77
CA LYS A 65 5.78 4.30 -1.93
C LYS A 65 4.83 4.68 -3.04
N VAL A 66 3.61 5.09 -2.73
CA VAL A 66 2.67 5.58 -3.75
C VAL A 66 3.21 6.84 -4.39
N ALA A 67 3.73 7.77 -3.59
CA ALA A 67 4.31 9.01 -4.12
C ALA A 67 5.52 8.74 -5.00
N GLU A 68 6.36 7.77 -4.65
CA GLU A 68 7.57 7.44 -5.40
C GLU A 68 7.26 6.74 -6.74
N TYR A 69 6.35 5.77 -6.73
CA TYR A 69 6.12 4.93 -7.90
C TYR A 69 4.90 5.31 -8.72
N GLU A 70 3.92 5.98 -8.12
CA GLU A 70 2.69 6.36 -8.83
C GLU A 70 2.26 7.80 -8.54
N GLY A 71 3.18 8.64 -8.05
CA GLY A 71 2.86 10.01 -7.63
C GLY A 71 2.30 10.92 -8.71
N GLU A 72 2.55 10.61 -9.98
CA GLU A 72 2.02 11.40 -11.09
C GLU A 72 0.57 11.05 -11.42
N ARG A 73 0.11 9.86 -11.04
CA ARG A 73 -1.20 9.35 -11.42
C ARG A 73 -2.15 9.15 -10.25
N ALA A 74 -1.61 8.99 -9.04
CA ALA A 74 -2.41 8.65 -7.88
C ALA A 74 -1.84 9.24 -6.60
N GLU A 75 -2.72 9.46 -5.63
CA GLU A 75 -2.30 9.90 -4.30
C GLU A 75 -3.07 9.13 -3.24
N VAL A 76 -2.49 9.02 -2.06
CA VAL A 76 -3.17 8.41 -0.91
C VAL A 76 -4.02 9.50 -0.24
N GLU A 77 -5.33 9.28 -0.22
CA GLU A 77 -6.25 10.20 0.44
C GLU A 77 -6.46 9.85 1.92
N GLU A 78 -6.51 8.55 2.22
CA GLU A 78 -6.76 8.09 3.57
C GLU A 78 -6.18 6.69 3.74
N VAL A 79 -5.68 6.41 4.95
CA VAL A 79 -5.24 5.07 5.34
C VAL A 79 -5.94 4.71 6.64
N SER A 80 -6.58 3.56 6.67
CA SER A 80 -7.20 3.02 7.86
C SER A 80 -6.77 1.58 8.05
N PHE A 81 -7.02 1.03 9.23
CA PHE A 81 -6.57 -0.31 9.57
C PHE A 81 -7.69 -1.11 10.20
N THR A 82 -7.74 -2.40 9.87
CA THR A 82 -8.63 -3.36 10.49
C THR A 82 -7.78 -4.44 11.12
N ILE A 83 -8.12 -4.82 12.34
CA ILE A 83 -7.45 -5.91 13.04
C ILE A 83 -8.39 -7.11 13.02
N LYS A 84 -7.94 -8.21 12.43
CA LYS A 84 -8.70 -9.46 12.40
C LYS A 84 -8.67 -10.17 13.75
N ASP A 85 -9.55 -11.16 13.90
CA ASP A 85 -9.64 -11.95 15.14
C ASP A 85 -8.33 -12.65 15.50
N ASP A 86 -7.51 -12.98 14.51
CA ASP A 86 -6.21 -13.61 14.70
C ASP A 86 -5.08 -12.60 14.98
N GLY A 87 -5.41 -11.32 15.09
CA GLY A 87 -4.43 -10.26 15.34
C GLY A 87 -3.79 -9.69 14.08
N THR A 88 -4.17 -10.16 12.89
CA THR A 88 -3.60 -9.67 11.64
C THR A 88 -4.07 -8.25 11.35
N LEU A 89 -3.12 -7.36 11.08
CA LEU A 89 -3.38 -5.97 10.73
C LEU A 89 -3.55 -5.84 9.22
N ILE A 90 -4.69 -5.31 8.79
CA ILE A 90 -4.99 -5.12 7.37
C ILE A 90 -5.14 -3.63 7.08
N PRO A 91 -4.20 -3.03 6.34
CA PRO A 91 -4.35 -1.64 5.91
C PRO A 91 -5.39 -1.52 4.81
N LYS A 92 -6.15 -0.44 4.86
CA LYS A 92 -7.07 -0.05 3.80
C LYS A 92 -6.65 1.32 3.31
N VAL A 93 -6.33 1.41 2.03
CA VAL A 93 -5.81 2.63 1.43
C VAL A 93 -6.84 3.19 0.46
N VAL A 94 -7.25 4.43 0.68
CA VAL A 94 -8.14 5.14 -0.24
C VAL A 94 -7.27 5.96 -1.19
N ILE A 95 -7.43 5.71 -2.47
CA ILE A 95 -6.59 6.29 -3.52
C ILE A 95 -7.41 7.27 -4.35
N GLY A 96 -6.86 8.46 -4.55
CA GLY A 96 -7.40 9.42 -5.50
C GLY A 96 -6.60 9.36 -6.79
N CYS A 97 -7.28 9.21 -7.92
CA CYS A 97 -6.64 9.25 -9.23
C CYS A 97 -6.49 10.70 -9.68
N LEU A 98 -5.28 11.09 -10.08
CA LEU A 98 -4.94 12.48 -10.41
C LEU A 98 -5.15 12.80 -11.91
N THR A 99 -5.50 11.83 -12.71
CA THR A 99 -5.69 12.03 -14.16
C THR A 99 -7.07 11.62 -14.62
#